data_de376a8dc06f5b784d703a379aee76da
#
_entry.id   de376a8dc06f5b784d703a379aee76da
#
_cell.length_a   1.000
_cell.length_b   1.000
_cell.length_c   1.000
_cell.angle_alpha   90.00
_cell.angle_beta   90.00
_cell.angle_gamma   90.00
#
_symmetry.space_group_name_H-M   'P 1'
#
loop_
_entity.id
_entity.type
_entity.pdbx_description
1 polymer ?
#
loop_
_entity_poly.entity_id
_entity_poly.type
_entity_poly.pdbx_seq_one_letter_code
_entity_poly.pdbx_strand_id
1 'polypeptide(L)'
;MNTNNKKPDENNINSAQKILILGVGNELLSDEGIGVRTIKAMSKLDLPPEVELMDGGTDGFSLINIIVETDRLILVDCVKGGSKPGTIYKFNIEDAPSCSDKFKTSVHQINILEVINLSELVGKTPETTVIGVEPNSISTSLELTDEVKAKIPRVIELILEEVDEFLKKKIETDKV
;
A
#
# COMPACT_ATOMS: atom_id res chain seq x y z
N MET A 1 46.16 -2.48 36.89
CA MET A 1 45.86 -1.59 35.73
C MET A 1 44.81 -2.29 34.87
N ASN A 2 43.54 -1.91 35.11
CA ASN A 2 42.39 -2.49 34.40
C ASN A 2 42.04 -1.54 33.24
N THR A 3 42.33 -1.96 32.03
CA THR A 3 41.88 -1.28 30.84
C THR A 3 40.55 -1.88 30.39
N ASN A 4 39.43 -1.23 30.79
CA ASN A 4 38.10 -1.48 30.25
C ASN A 4 38.04 -1.01 28.80
N ASN A 5 38.25 -1.92 27.88
CA ASN A 5 37.94 -1.70 26.46
C ASN A 5 36.45 -1.96 26.25
N LYS A 6 35.63 -0.91 26.42
CA LYS A 6 34.23 -0.91 26.00
C LYS A 6 34.24 -0.83 24.47
N LYS A 7 33.87 -1.93 23.79
CA LYS A 7 33.54 -1.90 22.36
C LYS A 7 32.39 -0.95 22.19
N PRO A 8 32.37 -0.10 21.15
CA PRO A 8 31.19 0.69 20.81
C PRO A 8 30.04 -0.24 20.41
N ASP A 9 28.86 0.05 20.91
CA ASP A 9 27.63 -0.65 20.56
C ASP A 9 27.35 -0.48 19.05
N GLU A 10 27.55 -1.55 18.29
CA GLU A 10 27.31 -1.61 16.84
C GLU A 10 25.82 -1.69 16.46
N ASN A 11 24.89 -1.44 17.39
CA ASN A 11 23.45 -1.63 17.19
C ASN A 11 22.64 -0.33 17.00
N ASN A 12 23.28 0.78 16.64
CA ASN A 12 22.55 1.98 16.27
C ASN A 12 22.69 2.27 14.76
N ILE A 13 22.39 1.26 13.94
CA ILE A 13 22.06 1.52 12.54
C ILE A 13 20.64 2.07 12.57
N ASN A 14 20.51 3.37 12.40
CA ASN A 14 19.27 4.08 12.18
C ASN A 14 18.66 3.47 10.89
N SER A 15 17.88 2.39 11.04
CA SER A 15 17.24 1.74 9.89
C SER A 15 16.29 2.74 9.27
N ALA A 16 16.62 3.20 8.08
CA ALA A 16 15.74 4.06 7.31
C ALA A 16 14.36 3.39 7.25
N GLN A 17 13.31 4.13 7.61
CA GLN A 17 11.96 3.59 7.56
C GLN A 17 11.60 3.25 6.12
N LYS A 18 10.98 2.10 5.94
CA LYS A 18 10.59 1.59 4.63
C LYS A 18 9.09 1.83 4.42
N ILE A 19 8.77 2.63 3.41
CA ILE A 19 7.40 2.90 2.96
C ILE A 19 7.19 2.11 1.67
N LEU A 20 6.25 1.16 1.68
CA LEU A 20 5.87 0.41 0.50
C LEU A 20 4.55 0.94 -0.06
N ILE A 21 4.55 1.36 -1.31
CA ILE A 21 3.34 1.65 -2.08
C ILE A 21 3.08 0.46 -2.99
N LEU A 22 2.04 -0.29 -2.67
CA LEU A 22 1.70 -1.55 -3.33
C LEU A 22 0.42 -1.40 -4.13
N GLY A 23 0.51 -1.54 -5.45
CA GLY A 23 -0.66 -1.61 -6.33
C GLY A 23 -1.00 -3.05 -6.66
N VAL A 24 -2.21 -3.47 -6.35
CA VAL A 24 -2.69 -4.82 -6.68
C VAL A 24 -3.83 -4.77 -7.69
N GLY A 25 -4.09 -5.88 -8.34
CA GLY A 25 -5.16 -6.04 -9.31
C GLY A 25 -4.72 -6.69 -10.62
N ASN A 26 -5.70 -7.01 -11.47
CA ASN A 26 -5.49 -7.68 -12.74
C ASN A 26 -5.67 -6.71 -13.91
N GLU A 27 -4.58 -6.35 -14.58
CA GLU A 27 -4.61 -5.44 -15.74
C GLU A 27 -5.37 -6.00 -16.96
N LEU A 28 -5.68 -7.29 -16.99
CA LEU A 28 -6.47 -7.91 -18.06
C LEU A 28 -7.98 -7.72 -17.86
N LEU A 29 -8.40 -7.19 -16.69
CA LEU A 29 -9.79 -7.06 -16.29
C LEU A 29 -10.23 -5.59 -16.09
N SER A 30 -9.90 -4.72 -17.05
CA SER A 30 -10.29 -3.31 -17.05
C SER A 30 -9.95 -2.60 -15.71
N ASP A 31 -10.95 -2.09 -14.98
CA ASP A 31 -10.77 -1.27 -13.78
C ASP A 31 -10.16 -2.03 -12.59
N GLU A 32 -10.14 -3.36 -12.62
CA GLU A 32 -9.42 -4.15 -11.62
C GLU A 32 -7.90 -3.89 -11.64
N GLY A 33 -7.38 -3.41 -12.76
CA GLY A 33 -5.98 -3.03 -12.91
C GLY A 33 -5.60 -1.65 -12.34
N ILE A 34 -6.51 -0.93 -11.67
CA ILE A 34 -6.27 0.46 -11.24
C ILE A 34 -5.04 0.58 -10.31
N GLY A 35 -4.84 -0.37 -9.38
CA GLY A 35 -3.71 -0.36 -8.47
C GLY A 35 -2.39 -0.41 -9.23
N VAL A 36 -2.23 -1.41 -10.09
CA VAL A 36 -1.02 -1.60 -10.93
C VAL A 36 -0.80 -0.40 -11.86
N ARG A 37 -1.86 0.13 -12.47
CA ARG A 37 -1.77 1.31 -13.35
C ARG A 37 -1.33 2.56 -12.58
N THR A 38 -1.74 2.71 -11.33
CA THR A 38 -1.30 3.80 -10.47
C THR A 38 0.20 3.69 -10.18
N ILE A 39 0.71 2.52 -9.82
CA ILE A 39 2.16 2.29 -9.61
C ILE A 39 2.96 2.62 -10.87
N LYS A 40 2.51 2.17 -12.04
CA LYS A 40 3.15 2.49 -13.32
C LYS A 40 3.16 4.00 -13.64
N ALA A 41 2.14 4.73 -13.22
CA ALA A 41 2.12 6.18 -13.36
C ALA A 41 3.12 6.84 -12.40
N MET A 42 3.19 6.37 -11.14
CA MET A 42 4.08 6.90 -10.11
C MET A 42 5.57 6.61 -10.37
N SER A 43 5.89 5.53 -11.08
CA SER A 43 7.30 5.19 -11.40
C SER A 43 8.05 6.24 -12.21
N LYS A 44 7.34 7.26 -12.73
CA LYS A 44 7.91 8.39 -13.46
C LYS A 44 8.14 9.62 -12.58
N LEU A 45 7.76 9.55 -11.30
CA LEU A 45 7.91 10.64 -10.34
C LEU A 45 9.22 10.50 -9.58
N ASP A 46 9.74 11.64 -9.12
CA ASP A 46 10.86 11.69 -8.18
C ASP A 46 10.28 11.52 -6.76
N LEU A 47 10.54 10.36 -6.15
CA LEU A 47 9.99 9.99 -4.85
C LEU A 47 11.09 10.00 -3.78
N PRO A 48 10.74 10.21 -2.49
CA PRO A 48 11.67 10.07 -1.38
C PRO A 48 12.37 8.71 -1.39
N PRO A 49 13.65 8.62 -0.96
CA PRO A 49 14.42 7.36 -0.97
C PRO A 49 13.85 6.29 -0.03
N GLU A 50 13.02 6.67 0.93
CA GLU A 50 12.30 5.75 1.83
C GLU A 50 11.15 5.02 1.14
N VAL A 51 10.71 5.49 -0.04
CA VAL A 51 9.54 4.98 -0.76
C VAL A 51 9.95 3.94 -1.78
N GLU A 52 9.36 2.75 -1.67
CA GLU A 52 9.43 1.69 -2.66
C GLU A 52 8.09 1.51 -3.36
N LEU A 53 8.09 1.46 -4.69
CA LEU A 53 6.91 1.16 -5.51
C LEU A 53 6.91 -0.31 -5.91
N MET A 54 5.78 -0.99 -5.74
CA MET A 54 5.64 -2.38 -6.14
C MET A 54 4.34 -2.67 -6.90
N ASP A 55 4.49 -3.31 -8.05
CA ASP A 55 3.41 -3.97 -8.76
C ASP A 55 3.20 -5.36 -8.13
N GLY A 56 2.13 -5.50 -7.36
CA GLY A 56 1.77 -6.75 -6.68
C GLY A 56 0.93 -7.69 -7.55
N GLY A 57 0.45 -7.22 -8.69
CA GLY A 57 -0.37 -8.02 -9.59
C GLY A 57 -1.52 -8.71 -8.85
N THR A 58 -1.58 -10.05 -8.99
CA THR A 58 -2.63 -10.90 -8.40
C THR A 58 -2.08 -11.94 -7.40
N ASP A 59 -0.77 -11.95 -7.14
CA ASP A 59 -0.13 -12.93 -6.26
C ASP A 59 0.18 -12.36 -4.88
N GLY A 60 -0.85 -12.32 -4.02
CA GLY A 60 -0.72 -11.78 -2.68
C GLY A 60 0.26 -12.52 -1.78
N PHE A 61 0.40 -13.86 -1.89
CA PHE A 61 1.28 -14.63 -0.99
C PHE A 61 2.76 -14.35 -1.18
N SER A 62 3.20 -14.11 -2.41
CA SER A 62 4.61 -13.78 -2.68
C SER A 62 5.04 -12.47 -2.01
N LEU A 63 4.09 -11.63 -1.64
CA LEU A 63 4.32 -10.31 -1.06
C LEU A 63 4.57 -10.33 0.45
N ILE A 64 4.31 -11.45 1.15
CA ILE A 64 4.36 -11.50 2.61
C ILE A 64 5.73 -11.08 3.17
N ASN A 65 6.82 -11.51 2.53
CA ASN A 65 8.18 -11.22 3.01
C ASN A 65 8.50 -9.73 2.94
N ILE A 66 8.07 -9.04 1.86
CA ILE A 66 8.32 -7.61 1.74
C ILE A 66 7.39 -6.79 2.65
N ILE A 67 6.16 -7.26 2.87
CA ILE A 67 5.21 -6.63 3.77
C ILE A 67 5.73 -6.63 5.21
N VAL A 68 6.28 -7.76 5.70
CA VAL A 68 6.82 -7.84 7.08
C VAL A 68 8.08 -6.99 7.30
N GLU A 69 8.82 -6.66 6.24
CA GLU A 69 9.99 -5.78 6.28
C GLU A 69 9.63 -4.29 6.17
N THR A 70 8.35 -3.98 5.99
CA THR A 70 7.83 -2.64 5.74
C THR A 70 7.35 -2.01 7.04
N ASP A 71 7.57 -0.70 7.23
CA ASP A 71 7.05 0.06 8.37
C ASP A 71 5.69 0.67 8.06
N ARG A 72 5.53 1.18 6.84
CA ARG A 72 4.31 1.82 6.33
C ARG A 72 3.90 1.20 5.00
N LEU A 73 2.68 0.69 4.90
CA LEU A 73 2.11 0.15 3.68
C LEU A 73 0.96 1.05 3.18
N ILE A 74 1.05 1.48 1.93
CA ILE A 74 -0.04 2.15 1.22
C ILE A 74 -0.50 1.20 0.11
N LEU A 75 -1.67 0.61 0.30
CA LEU A 75 -2.26 -0.35 -0.63
C LEU A 75 -3.21 0.37 -1.59
N VAL A 76 -3.03 0.17 -2.88
CA VAL A 76 -3.93 0.67 -3.93
C VAL A 76 -4.62 -0.50 -4.62
N ASP A 77 -5.95 -0.51 -4.63
CA ASP A 77 -6.74 -1.62 -5.16
C ASP A 77 -8.06 -1.15 -5.78
N CYS A 78 -8.68 -2.03 -6.54
CA CYS A 78 -10.06 -1.94 -6.99
C CYS A 78 -11.00 -2.43 -5.88
N VAL A 79 -11.89 -1.57 -5.40
CA VAL A 79 -12.77 -1.86 -4.27
C VAL A 79 -14.24 -1.64 -4.62
N LYS A 80 -15.05 -2.70 -4.48
CA LYS A 80 -16.50 -2.64 -4.66
C LYS A 80 -17.20 -2.26 -3.36
N GLY A 81 -17.47 -0.99 -3.18
CA GLY A 81 -18.20 -0.45 -2.02
C GLY A 81 -19.66 -0.12 -2.34
N GLY A 82 -20.10 -0.29 -3.59
CA GLY A 82 -21.46 0.01 -4.04
C GLY A 82 -21.73 1.49 -4.29
N SER A 83 -20.70 2.31 -4.39
CA SER A 83 -20.82 3.73 -4.75
C SER A 83 -20.78 3.95 -6.27
N LYS A 84 -20.75 5.20 -6.69
CA LYS A 84 -20.60 5.54 -8.11
C LYS A 84 -19.19 5.17 -8.61
N PRO A 85 -19.05 4.72 -9.86
CA PRO A 85 -17.75 4.44 -10.47
C PRO A 85 -16.77 5.61 -10.29
N GLY A 86 -15.52 5.29 -9.97
CA GLY A 86 -14.47 6.27 -9.68
C GLY A 86 -14.58 6.92 -8.30
N THR A 87 -15.49 6.46 -7.41
CA THR A 87 -15.44 6.86 -6.01
C THR A 87 -14.15 6.33 -5.38
N ILE A 88 -13.42 7.20 -4.66
CA ILE A 88 -12.20 6.83 -3.96
C ILE A 88 -12.54 6.61 -2.49
N TYR A 89 -12.09 5.48 -1.96
CA TYR A 89 -12.17 5.11 -0.55
C TYR A 89 -10.77 5.22 0.05
N LYS A 90 -10.66 5.81 1.25
CA LYS A 90 -9.43 5.84 2.03
C LYS A 90 -9.75 5.42 3.46
N PHE A 91 -9.08 4.39 3.95
CA PHE A 91 -9.27 3.90 5.32
C PHE A 91 -8.03 3.15 5.81
N ASN A 92 -7.85 3.09 7.13
CA ASN A 92 -6.84 2.25 7.75
C ASN A 92 -7.34 0.82 7.83
N ILE A 93 -6.41 -0.15 7.70
CA ILE A 93 -6.78 -1.57 7.72
C ILE A 93 -7.42 -1.99 9.04
N GLU A 94 -7.07 -1.36 10.14
CA GLU A 94 -7.63 -1.58 11.47
C GLU A 94 -9.12 -1.26 11.53
N ASP A 95 -9.59 -0.34 10.67
CA ASP A 95 -10.99 0.02 10.53
C ASP A 95 -11.76 -0.93 9.59
N ALA A 96 -11.05 -1.83 8.90
CA ALA A 96 -11.61 -2.76 7.91
C ALA A 96 -12.66 -3.73 8.48
N PRO A 97 -12.61 -4.22 9.74
CA PRO A 97 -13.69 -5.05 10.31
C PRO A 97 -15.06 -4.40 10.26
N SER A 98 -15.10 -3.06 10.42
CA SER A 98 -16.35 -2.27 10.30
C SER A 98 -16.80 -2.11 8.84
N CYS A 99 -15.89 -2.36 7.90
CA CYS A 99 -16.11 -2.17 6.47
C CYS A 99 -16.26 -3.49 5.70
N SER A 100 -15.87 -4.64 6.29
CA SER A 100 -15.78 -5.95 5.62
C SER A 100 -17.09 -6.42 4.97
N ASP A 101 -18.25 -6.06 5.53
CA ASP A 101 -19.55 -6.38 4.94
C ASP A 101 -19.89 -5.53 3.71
N LYS A 102 -19.20 -4.41 3.53
CA LYS A 102 -19.44 -3.43 2.45
C LYS A 102 -18.45 -3.52 1.31
N PHE A 103 -17.19 -3.90 1.62
CA PHE A 103 -16.13 -3.93 0.62
C PHE A 103 -15.82 -5.36 0.20
N LYS A 104 -16.31 -5.75 -0.97
CA LYS A 104 -15.92 -7.01 -1.61
C LYS A 104 -14.77 -6.71 -2.56
N THR A 105 -13.58 -7.12 -2.18
CA THR A 105 -12.45 -7.26 -3.11
C THR A 105 -12.74 -8.38 -4.10
N SER A 106 -12.15 -8.32 -5.27
CA SER A 106 -12.46 -9.21 -6.39
C SER A 106 -12.34 -10.70 -6.06
N VAL A 107 -13.18 -11.50 -6.72
CA VAL A 107 -13.57 -12.88 -6.39
C VAL A 107 -12.44 -13.95 -6.51
N HIS A 108 -11.24 -13.60 -6.98
CA HIS A 108 -10.19 -14.56 -7.31
C HIS A 108 -8.84 -14.33 -6.62
N GLN A 109 -8.75 -13.37 -5.74
CA GLN A 109 -7.50 -13.10 -5.03
C GLN A 109 -7.61 -13.63 -3.62
N ILE A 110 -6.60 -14.36 -3.18
CA ILE A 110 -6.27 -14.44 -1.78
C ILE A 110 -6.23 -12.98 -1.35
N ASN A 111 -7.18 -12.66 -0.50
CA ASN A 111 -7.46 -11.30 -0.13
C ASN A 111 -6.16 -10.69 0.41
N ILE A 112 -5.62 -9.67 -0.24
CA ILE A 112 -4.40 -9.01 0.23
C ILE A 112 -4.53 -8.61 1.72
N LEU A 113 -5.75 -8.38 2.19
CA LEU A 113 -6.05 -8.16 3.60
C LEU A 113 -5.76 -9.41 4.45
N GLU A 114 -5.96 -10.62 3.91
CA GLU A 114 -5.57 -11.86 4.59
C GLU A 114 -4.06 -12.01 4.65
N VAL A 115 -3.34 -11.61 3.60
CA VAL A 115 -1.87 -11.62 3.58
C VAL A 115 -1.31 -10.64 4.61
N ILE A 116 -1.90 -9.44 4.72
CA ILE A 116 -1.51 -8.45 5.72
C ILE A 116 -1.80 -8.99 7.13
N ASN A 117 -2.95 -9.62 7.36
CA ASN A 117 -3.24 -10.27 8.65
C ASN A 117 -2.29 -11.44 8.95
N LEU A 118 -1.89 -12.23 7.94
CA LEU A 118 -0.91 -13.30 8.10
C LEU A 118 0.50 -12.75 8.42
N SER A 119 0.83 -11.55 7.99
CA SER A 119 2.12 -10.92 8.30
C SER A 119 2.34 -10.77 9.81
N GLU A 120 1.26 -10.59 10.59
CA GLU A 120 1.30 -10.56 12.06
C GLU A 120 1.82 -11.87 12.65
N LEU A 121 1.46 -13.01 12.06
CA LEU A 121 1.92 -14.33 12.53
C LEU A 121 3.37 -14.63 12.16
N VAL A 122 3.88 -13.97 11.11
CA VAL A 122 5.24 -14.20 10.59
C VAL A 122 6.24 -13.23 11.20
N GLY A 123 5.81 -12.03 11.61
CA GLY A 123 6.71 -11.03 12.15
C GLY A 123 6.01 -9.74 12.55
N LYS A 124 5.93 -8.78 11.63
CA LYS A 124 5.41 -7.43 11.88
C LYS A 124 4.31 -7.10 10.89
N THR A 125 3.25 -6.47 11.38
CA THR A 125 2.23 -5.85 10.54
C THR A 125 2.57 -4.38 10.35
N PRO A 126 2.74 -3.89 9.12
CA PRO A 126 2.97 -2.46 8.88
C PRO A 126 1.72 -1.64 9.18
N GLU A 127 1.90 -0.39 9.58
CA GLU A 127 0.80 0.59 9.58
C GLU A 127 0.28 0.72 8.15
N THR A 128 -1.00 0.37 7.91
CA THR A 128 -1.53 0.18 6.56
C THR A 128 -2.72 1.09 6.28
N THR A 129 -2.60 1.91 5.23
CA THR A 129 -3.73 2.63 4.62
C THR A 129 -4.11 1.99 3.28
N VAL A 130 -5.40 1.78 3.08
CA VAL A 130 -5.98 1.31 1.82
C VAL A 130 -6.57 2.51 1.07
N ILE A 131 -6.21 2.63 -0.21
CA ILE A 131 -6.80 3.57 -1.15
C ILE A 131 -7.49 2.75 -2.24
N GLY A 132 -8.80 2.59 -2.10
CA GLY A 132 -9.64 1.83 -3.02
C GLY A 132 -10.31 2.70 -4.06
N VAL A 133 -10.55 2.18 -5.26
CA VAL A 133 -11.34 2.88 -6.29
C VAL A 133 -12.48 2.01 -6.73
N GLU A 134 -13.71 2.56 -6.69
CA GLU A 134 -14.92 1.88 -7.18
C GLU A 134 -14.85 1.66 -8.69
N PRO A 135 -14.92 0.40 -9.17
CA PRO A 135 -14.90 0.14 -10.61
C PRO A 135 -16.20 0.53 -11.31
N ASN A 136 -16.12 0.87 -12.58
CA ASN A 136 -17.25 0.91 -13.50
C ASN A 136 -17.45 -0.44 -14.18
N SER A 137 -16.34 -1.09 -14.59
CA SER A 137 -16.37 -2.39 -15.28
C SER A 137 -15.23 -3.30 -14.82
N ILE A 138 -15.57 -4.58 -14.62
CA ILE A 138 -14.60 -5.67 -14.49
C ILE A 138 -14.89 -6.67 -15.61
N SER A 139 -14.43 -6.33 -16.79
CA SER A 139 -14.54 -7.15 -18.01
C SER A 139 -13.18 -7.29 -18.66
N THR A 140 -12.99 -8.30 -19.48
CA THR A 140 -11.73 -8.50 -20.20
C THR A 140 -11.43 -7.27 -21.07
N SER A 141 -10.46 -6.49 -20.67
CA SER A 141 -9.96 -5.29 -21.36
C SER A 141 -8.61 -4.90 -20.76
N LEU A 142 -7.71 -4.40 -21.59
CA LEU A 142 -6.43 -3.82 -21.16
C LEU A 142 -6.56 -2.34 -20.76
N GLU A 143 -7.72 -1.71 -20.99
CA GLU A 143 -7.92 -0.31 -20.70
C GLU A 143 -8.85 -0.12 -19.50
N LEU A 144 -8.50 0.83 -18.63
CA LEU A 144 -9.43 1.33 -17.63
C LEU A 144 -10.57 2.07 -18.28
N THR A 145 -11.75 2.08 -17.66
CA THR A 145 -12.82 3.01 -18.07
C THR A 145 -12.40 4.45 -17.84
N ASP A 146 -12.97 5.37 -18.59
CA ASP A 146 -12.61 6.80 -18.52
C ASP A 146 -12.85 7.38 -17.12
N GLU A 147 -13.92 6.95 -16.45
CA GLU A 147 -14.28 7.40 -15.11
C GLU A 147 -13.20 7.01 -14.07
N VAL A 148 -12.69 5.78 -14.16
CA VAL A 148 -11.66 5.26 -13.24
C VAL A 148 -10.30 5.81 -13.62
N LYS A 149 -9.95 5.83 -14.90
CA LYS A 149 -8.69 6.38 -15.40
C LYS A 149 -8.49 7.84 -14.98
N ALA A 150 -9.54 8.64 -15.01
CA ALA A 150 -9.50 10.03 -14.59
C ALA A 150 -9.21 10.22 -13.09
N LYS A 151 -9.28 9.14 -12.28
CA LYS A 151 -8.99 9.21 -10.84
C LYS A 151 -7.53 8.98 -10.48
N ILE A 152 -6.72 8.42 -11.38
CA ILE A 152 -5.29 8.17 -11.11
C ILE A 152 -4.56 9.38 -10.53
N PRO A 153 -4.68 10.61 -11.07
CA PRO A 153 -4.00 11.76 -10.47
C PRO A 153 -4.40 12.01 -9.02
N ARG A 154 -5.70 11.90 -8.69
CA ARG A 154 -6.17 12.10 -7.31
C ARG A 154 -5.73 10.99 -6.36
N VAL A 155 -5.69 9.74 -6.84
CA VAL A 155 -5.14 8.62 -6.09
C VAL A 155 -3.67 8.87 -5.76
N ILE A 156 -2.87 9.31 -6.73
CA ILE A 156 -1.46 9.66 -6.53
C ILE A 156 -1.31 10.78 -5.50
N GLU A 157 -2.12 11.85 -5.57
CA GLU A 157 -2.11 12.94 -4.58
C GLU A 157 -2.34 12.39 -3.16
N LEU A 158 -3.35 11.53 -2.98
CA LEU A 158 -3.66 10.92 -1.68
C LEU A 158 -2.52 10.04 -1.16
N ILE A 159 -1.85 9.30 -2.05
CA ILE A 159 -0.67 8.50 -1.69
C ILE A 159 0.46 9.41 -1.19
N LEU A 160 0.75 10.50 -1.90
CA LEU A 160 1.81 11.43 -1.52
C LEU A 160 1.48 12.17 -0.22
N GLU A 161 0.21 12.51 0.02
CA GLU A 161 -0.25 13.05 1.30
C GLU A 161 0.07 12.07 2.45
N GLU A 162 -0.20 10.76 2.29
CA GLU A 162 0.13 9.72 3.29
C GLU A 162 1.63 9.58 3.53
N VAL A 163 2.43 9.58 2.46
CA VAL A 163 3.89 9.53 2.56
C VAL A 163 4.41 10.72 3.38
N ASP A 164 3.96 11.93 3.05
CA ASP A 164 4.36 13.15 3.72
C ASP A 164 3.98 13.18 5.20
N GLU A 165 2.75 12.72 5.53
CA GLU A 165 2.29 12.64 6.91
C GLU A 165 3.14 11.67 7.74
N PHE A 166 3.45 10.51 7.16
CA PHE A 166 4.27 9.51 7.83
C PHE A 166 5.69 10.00 8.09
N LEU A 167 6.33 10.61 7.10
CA LEU A 167 7.68 11.16 7.23
C LEU A 167 7.75 12.32 8.24
N LYS A 168 6.71 13.18 8.31
CA LYS A 168 6.65 14.27 9.30
C LYS A 168 6.51 13.76 10.73
N LYS A 169 5.64 12.79 10.99
CA LYS A 169 5.47 12.18 12.33
C LYS A 169 6.80 11.66 12.88
N LYS A 170 7.63 11.06 12.02
CA LYS A 170 8.94 10.56 12.41
C LYS A 170 9.86 11.66 12.89
N ILE A 171 9.97 12.76 12.13
CA ILE A 171 10.86 13.87 12.48
C ILE A 171 10.51 14.45 13.85
N GLU A 172 9.23 14.41 14.24
CA GLU A 172 8.77 14.87 15.56
C GLU A 172 9.14 13.88 16.67
N THR A 173 9.05 12.57 16.40
CA THR A 173 9.37 11.50 17.38
C THR A 173 10.88 11.42 17.64
N ASP A 174 11.72 11.61 16.64
CA ASP A 174 13.19 11.56 16.77
C ASP A 174 13.79 12.80 17.48
N LYS A 175 12.98 13.84 17.78
CA LYS A 175 13.40 15.05 18.50
C LYS A 175 13.13 15.02 20.00
N VAL A 176 12.48 13.96 20.51
CA VAL A 176 12.15 13.78 21.94
C VAL A 176 13.11 12.78 22.57
#